data_8acac476a9c6a0ac78838d357608e282
#
_entry.id   8acac476a9c6a0ac78838d357608e282
#
_cell.length_a   1.000
_cell.length_b   1.000
_cell.length_c   1.000
_cell.angle_alpha   90.00
_cell.angle_beta   90.00
_cell.angle_gamma   90.00
#
_symmetry.space_group_name_H-M   'P 1'
#
loop_
_entity.id
_entity.type
_entity.pdbx_description
1 polymer ?
#
loop_
_entity_poly.entity_id
_entity_poly.type
_entity_poly.pdbx_seq_one_letter_code
_entity_poly.pdbx_strand_id
1 'polypeptide(L)'
;IINLTTKVTALYDSQNRFINYLFINIDTTETTNAYTKIQEFENLFLLIGDYAKVGFAHFNVLTRDGYAQDTWYRNLGEKEGTPMPQVIGVYAHVVPEDQAVLKNFVGEVKTGKATSLRKEVRVCRENGKYTWTSINVMVRDYRPQDGIIEMLCINYDITPLKETEQKLIIARDKAEELDRLKSAFLANMSHEIRTPLNAIVGFSSLLAETDSRSE
;
A
#
# COMPACT_ATOMS: atom_id res chain seq x y z
N ILE A 1 32.57 -22.02 -9.76
CA ILE A 1 33.02 -21.30 -10.98
C ILE A 1 33.84 -20.11 -10.52
N ILE A 2 35.06 -19.97 -11.06
CA ILE A 2 35.94 -18.80 -10.82
C ILE A 2 35.84 -17.92 -12.05
N ASN A 3 35.55 -16.63 -11.87
CA ASN A 3 35.52 -15.63 -12.92
C ASN A 3 36.86 -14.89 -12.93
N LEU A 4 37.58 -14.95 -14.05
CA LEU A 4 38.86 -14.28 -14.23
C LEU A 4 38.77 -13.24 -15.32
N THR A 5 39.24 -12.03 -15.04
CA THR A 5 39.49 -11.03 -16.09
C THR A 5 40.98 -11.06 -16.41
N THR A 6 41.32 -11.38 -17.66
CA THR A 6 42.70 -11.43 -18.12
C THR A 6 43.02 -10.21 -18.98
N LYS A 7 44.00 -9.41 -18.56
CA LYS A 7 44.57 -8.34 -19.35
C LYS A 7 45.89 -8.83 -19.98
N VAL A 8 46.00 -8.74 -21.28
CA VAL A 8 47.22 -9.10 -22.03
C VAL A 8 47.85 -7.82 -22.57
N THR A 9 49.14 -7.66 -22.30
CA THR A 9 49.91 -6.51 -22.80
C THR A 9 51.17 -7.01 -23.47
N ALA A 10 51.43 -6.60 -24.73
CA ALA A 10 52.69 -6.88 -25.40
C ALA A 10 53.79 -5.97 -24.84
N LEU A 11 54.94 -6.55 -24.53
CA LEU A 11 56.12 -5.86 -24.05
C LEU A 11 57.15 -5.72 -25.16
N TYR A 12 57.75 -4.56 -25.27
CA TYR A 12 58.76 -4.22 -26.25
C TYR A 12 60.01 -3.70 -25.58
N ASP A 13 61.17 -3.92 -26.23
CA ASP A 13 62.45 -3.37 -25.74
C ASP A 13 62.60 -1.88 -26.10
N SER A 14 63.71 -1.27 -25.68
CA SER A 14 64.04 0.12 -26.00
C SER A 14 64.23 0.43 -27.50
N GLN A 15 64.32 -0.61 -28.33
CA GLN A 15 64.43 -0.54 -29.80
C GLN A 15 63.10 -0.91 -30.48
N ASN A 16 62.00 -0.95 -29.71
CA ASN A 16 60.65 -1.30 -30.18
C ASN A 16 60.51 -2.71 -30.79
N ARG A 17 61.36 -3.66 -30.32
CA ARG A 17 61.23 -5.07 -30.73
C ARG A 17 60.43 -5.81 -29.71
N PHE A 18 59.47 -6.66 -30.15
CA PHE A 18 58.66 -7.48 -29.28
C PHE A 18 59.55 -8.38 -28.38
N ILE A 19 59.28 -8.38 -27.11
CA ILE A 19 59.94 -9.23 -26.11
C ILE A 19 59.05 -10.39 -25.72
N ASN A 20 57.87 -10.06 -25.19
CA ASN A 20 56.95 -11.07 -24.60
C ASN A 20 55.57 -10.47 -24.39
N TYR A 21 54.63 -11.32 -23.91
CA TYR A 21 53.33 -10.89 -23.40
C TYR A 21 53.31 -10.92 -21.86
N LEU A 22 52.76 -9.87 -21.28
CA LEU A 22 52.40 -9.83 -19.87
C LEU A 22 50.93 -10.19 -19.72
N PHE A 23 50.66 -11.20 -18.93
CA PHE A 23 49.30 -11.63 -18.57
C PHE A 23 49.02 -11.24 -17.14
N ILE A 24 47.99 -10.46 -16.88
CA ILE A 24 47.49 -10.14 -15.54
C ILE A 24 46.11 -10.76 -15.42
N ASN A 25 46.00 -11.72 -14.52
CA ASN A 25 44.72 -12.36 -14.18
C ASN A 25 44.21 -11.77 -12.87
N ILE A 26 43.02 -11.22 -12.93
CA ILE A 26 42.32 -10.67 -11.76
C ILE A 26 41.12 -11.56 -11.47
N ASP A 27 41.06 -12.09 -10.27
CA ASP A 27 39.87 -12.82 -9.82
C ASP A 27 38.74 -11.81 -9.59
N THR A 28 37.70 -11.93 -10.40
CA THR A 28 36.51 -11.07 -10.35
C THR A 28 35.29 -11.84 -9.83
N THR A 29 35.47 -13.00 -9.22
CA THR A 29 34.36 -13.88 -8.79
C THR A 29 33.44 -13.21 -7.80
N GLU A 30 33.99 -12.58 -6.76
CA GLU A 30 33.17 -11.88 -5.76
C GLU A 30 32.39 -10.70 -6.35
N THR A 31 33.07 -9.90 -7.20
CA THR A 31 32.44 -8.75 -7.87
C THR A 31 31.32 -9.20 -8.81
N THR A 32 31.57 -10.25 -9.61
CA THR A 32 30.57 -10.80 -10.54
C THR A 32 29.36 -11.37 -9.79
N ASN A 33 29.61 -12.13 -8.71
CA ASN A 33 28.54 -12.70 -7.87
C ASN A 33 27.72 -11.60 -7.18
N ALA A 34 28.36 -10.53 -6.70
CA ALA A 34 27.66 -9.40 -6.12
C ALA A 34 26.78 -8.68 -7.16
N TYR A 35 27.32 -8.47 -8.37
CA TYR A 35 26.56 -7.88 -9.47
C TYR A 35 25.36 -8.72 -9.88
N THR A 36 25.52 -10.03 -10.00
CA THR A 36 24.44 -10.97 -10.32
C THR A 36 23.33 -10.91 -9.26
N LYS A 37 23.72 -10.91 -7.98
CA LYS A 37 22.73 -10.80 -6.88
C LYS A 37 21.98 -9.46 -6.91
N ILE A 38 22.66 -8.36 -7.20
CA ILE A 38 22.01 -7.05 -7.34
C ILE A 38 20.99 -7.09 -8.48
N GLN A 39 21.35 -7.62 -9.64
CA GLN A 39 20.43 -7.76 -10.78
C GLN A 39 19.24 -8.66 -10.47
N GLU A 40 19.46 -9.78 -9.79
CA GLU A 40 18.37 -10.66 -9.35
C GLU A 40 17.41 -9.92 -8.39
N PHE A 41 17.94 -9.14 -7.45
CA PHE A 41 17.14 -8.30 -6.55
C PHE A 41 16.37 -7.22 -7.31
N GLU A 42 16.99 -6.52 -8.26
CA GLU A 42 16.34 -5.52 -9.09
C GLU A 42 15.20 -6.13 -9.91
N ASN A 43 15.43 -7.27 -10.55
CA ASN A 43 14.39 -7.96 -11.32
C ASN A 43 13.23 -8.45 -10.44
N LEU A 44 13.53 -8.99 -9.26
CA LEU A 44 12.50 -9.40 -8.30
C LEU A 44 11.70 -8.20 -7.81
N PHE A 45 12.36 -7.07 -7.54
CA PHE A 45 11.72 -5.85 -7.08
C PHE A 45 10.80 -5.24 -8.14
N LEU A 46 11.23 -5.25 -9.41
CA LEU A 46 10.40 -4.82 -10.55
C LEU A 46 9.18 -5.73 -10.72
N LEU A 47 9.38 -7.05 -10.65
CA LEU A 47 8.30 -8.03 -10.76
C LEU A 47 7.25 -7.86 -9.64
N ILE A 48 7.70 -7.68 -8.40
CA ILE A 48 6.81 -7.43 -7.26
C ILE A 48 6.08 -6.10 -7.46
N GLY A 49 6.77 -5.05 -7.90
CA GLY A 49 6.20 -3.74 -8.18
C GLY A 49 5.05 -3.81 -9.17
N ASP A 50 5.25 -4.49 -10.27
CA ASP A 50 4.23 -4.63 -11.33
C ASP A 50 3.06 -5.52 -10.90
N TYR A 51 3.34 -6.66 -10.26
CA TYR A 51 2.31 -7.61 -9.85
C TYR A 51 1.45 -7.09 -8.70
N ALA A 52 2.09 -6.50 -7.69
CA ALA A 52 1.42 -5.95 -6.53
C ALA A 52 0.97 -4.48 -6.73
N LYS A 53 1.21 -3.89 -7.91
CA LYS A 53 0.96 -2.47 -8.21
C LYS A 53 1.59 -1.52 -7.20
N VAL A 54 2.77 -1.90 -6.71
CA VAL A 54 3.58 -1.12 -5.77
C VAL A 54 4.51 -0.21 -6.56
N GLY A 55 4.38 1.08 -6.37
CA GLY A 55 5.27 2.09 -6.92
C GLY A 55 6.35 2.47 -5.93
N PHE A 56 7.55 2.70 -6.43
CA PHE A 56 8.70 3.14 -5.66
C PHE A 56 9.25 4.44 -6.22
N ALA A 57 9.66 5.34 -5.32
CA ALA A 57 10.42 6.54 -5.64
C ALA A 57 11.53 6.79 -4.63
N HIS A 58 12.63 7.35 -5.10
CA HIS A 58 13.74 7.85 -4.31
C HIS A 58 14.06 9.27 -4.77
N PHE A 59 14.06 10.23 -3.86
CA PHE A 59 14.27 11.62 -4.20
C PHE A 59 14.82 12.43 -3.04
N ASN A 60 15.56 13.50 -3.37
CA ASN A 60 15.96 14.54 -2.43
C ASN A 60 14.84 15.57 -2.28
N VAL A 61 14.37 15.79 -1.05
CA VAL A 61 13.25 16.69 -0.78
C VAL A 61 13.57 18.17 -0.96
N LEU A 62 14.86 18.53 -0.89
CA LEU A 62 15.31 19.93 -1.02
C LEU A 62 15.36 20.35 -2.49
N THR A 63 16.00 19.53 -3.34
CA THR A 63 16.15 19.79 -4.78
C THR A 63 14.97 19.26 -5.57
N ARG A 64 14.24 18.27 -5.03
CA ARG A 64 13.19 17.47 -5.69
C ARG A 64 13.72 16.62 -6.84
N ASP A 65 15.04 16.39 -6.89
CA ASP A 65 15.65 15.48 -7.86
C ASP A 65 15.54 14.04 -7.37
N GLY A 66 15.43 13.12 -8.30
CA GLY A 66 15.32 11.71 -7.98
C GLY A 66 14.74 10.90 -9.13
N TYR A 67 14.34 9.70 -8.83
CA TYR A 67 13.67 8.81 -9.79
C TYR A 67 12.48 8.12 -9.16
N ALA A 68 11.55 7.71 -10.01
CA ALA A 68 10.41 6.90 -9.62
C ALA A 68 10.09 5.88 -10.72
N GLN A 69 9.51 4.75 -10.32
CA GLN A 69 8.96 3.76 -11.23
C GLN A 69 7.63 4.23 -11.82
N ASP A 70 7.29 3.75 -13.02
CA ASP A 70 6.06 4.08 -13.71
C ASP A 70 4.81 3.83 -12.85
N THR A 71 4.80 2.73 -12.10
CA THR A 71 3.72 2.41 -11.16
C THR A 71 3.54 3.47 -10.06
N TRP A 72 4.65 4.10 -9.61
CA TRP A 72 4.56 5.18 -8.63
C TRP A 72 3.80 6.39 -9.18
N TYR A 73 4.07 6.80 -10.41
CA TYR A 73 3.35 7.88 -11.09
C TYR A 73 1.88 7.51 -11.28
N ARG A 74 1.60 6.31 -11.80
CA ARG A 74 0.23 5.83 -12.02
C ARG A 74 -0.62 5.84 -10.74
N ASN A 75 -0.04 5.43 -9.61
CA ASN A 75 -0.72 5.42 -8.33
C ASN A 75 -1.07 6.82 -7.83
N LEU A 76 -0.32 7.86 -8.23
CA LEU A 76 -0.59 9.26 -7.94
C LEU A 76 -1.43 9.97 -9.02
N GLY A 77 -1.85 9.26 -10.07
CA GLY A 77 -2.59 9.85 -11.19
C GLY A 77 -1.73 10.67 -12.14
N GLU A 78 -0.42 10.57 -12.00
CA GLU A 78 0.54 11.32 -12.82
C GLU A 78 0.91 10.52 -14.08
N LYS A 79 1.32 11.25 -15.12
CA LYS A 79 1.88 10.64 -16.32
C LYS A 79 3.27 10.09 -16.02
N GLU A 80 3.57 8.92 -16.56
CA GLU A 80 4.88 8.29 -16.43
C GLU A 80 6.00 9.22 -16.94
N GLY A 81 7.08 9.33 -16.17
CA GLY A 81 8.22 10.20 -16.50
C GLY A 81 7.97 11.70 -16.25
N THR A 82 6.87 12.09 -15.63
CA THR A 82 6.68 13.49 -15.19
C THR A 82 7.85 13.92 -14.29
N PRO A 83 8.49 15.08 -14.56
CA PRO A 83 9.61 15.54 -13.72
C PRO A 83 9.22 15.63 -12.24
N MET A 84 10.04 15.07 -11.37
CA MET A 84 9.78 14.99 -9.92
C MET A 84 9.41 16.35 -9.30
N PRO A 85 10.04 17.49 -9.67
CA PRO A 85 9.65 18.81 -9.15
C PRO A 85 8.20 19.22 -9.46
N GLN A 86 7.59 18.62 -10.48
CA GLN A 86 6.18 18.89 -10.82
C GLN A 86 5.21 18.01 -10.01
N VAL A 87 5.71 16.94 -9.41
CA VAL A 87 4.91 16.01 -8.59
C VAL A 87 5.12 16.30 -7.10
N ILE A 88 6.37 16.28 -6.64
CA ILE A 88 6.72 16.43 -5.22
C ILE A 88 6.41 17.86 -4.74
N GLY A 89 5.54 17.96 -3.74
CA GLY A 89 5.08 19.22 -3.16
C GLY A 89 3.95 19.91 -3.95
N VAL A 90 3.61 19.42 -5.15
CA VAL A 90 2.47 19.87 -5.96
C VAL A 90 1.27 18.98 -5.70
N TYR A 91 1.42 17.67 -5.95
CA TYR A 91 0.38 16.64 -5.76
C TYR A 91 -0.93 16.98 -6.49
N ALA A 92 -0.83 17.36 -7.77
CA ALA A 92 -1.92 17.93 -8.56
C ALA A 92 -3.21 17.09 -8.58
N HIS A 93 -3.06 15.77 -8.59
CA HIS A 93 -4.18 14.84 -8.66
C HIS A 93 -4.66 14.33 -7.30
N VAL A 94 -3.97 14.66 -6.21
CA VAL A 94 -4.43 14.33 -4.85
C VAL A 94 -5.51 15.32 -4.43
N VAL A 95 -6.57 14.81 -3.78
CA VAL A 95 -7.66 15.66 -3.26
C VAL A 95 -7.10 16.73 -2.32
N PRO A 96 -7.58 18.01 -2.39
CA PRO A 96 -6.98 19.12 -1.65
C PRO A 96 -6.80 18.91 -0.15
N GLU A 97 -7.76 18.25 0.51
CA GLU A 97 -7.68 17.96 1.94
C GLU A 97 -6.51 17.00 2.27
N ASP A 98 -6.25 16.06 1.37
CA ASP A 98 -5.18 15.08 1.54
C ASP A 98 -3.81 15.65 1.14
N GLN A 99 -3.77 16.64 0.20
CA GLN A 99 -2.55 17.38 -0.16
C GLN A 99 -1.92 18.08 1.05
N ALA A 100 -2.74 18.66 1.93
CA ALA A 100 -2.25 19.43 3.07
C ALA A 100 -1.36 18.58 3.98
N VAL A 101 -1.74 17.34 4.22
CA VAL A 101 -0.95 16.40 5.05
C VAL A 101 0.41 16.10 4.42
N LEU A 102 0.46 15.88 3.11
CA LEU A 102 1.70 15.60 2.39
C LEU A 102 2.62 16.82 2.37
N LYS A 103 2.08 18.01 2.16
CA LYS A 103 2.83 19.27 2.15
C LYS A 103 3.39 19.62 3.53
N ASN A 104 2.59 19.42 4.59
CA ASN A 104 3.02 19.63 5.97
C ASN A 104 4.14 18.68 6.34
N PHE A 105 4.02 17.40 5.98
CA PHE A 105 5.07 16.42 6.22
C PHE A 105 6.40 16.81 5.57
N VAL A 106 6.38 17.27 4.32
CA VAL A 106 7.59 17.78 3.66
C VAL A 106 8.22 18.95 4.43
N GLY A 107 7.39 19.85 4.97
CA GLY A 107 7.84 20.94 5.85
C GLY A 107 8.49 20.44 7.16
N GLU A 108 7.87 19.45 7.79
CA GLU A 108 8.36 18.84 9.03
C GLU A 108 9.67 18.09 8.81
N VAL A 109 9.81 17.36 7.70
CA VAL A 109 11.07 16.69 7.34
C VAL A 109 12.19 17.71 7.15
N LYS A 110 11.96 18.82 6.46
CA LYS A 110 12.96 19.88 6.26
C LYS A 110 13.48 20.48 7.57
N THR A 111 12.67 20.46 8.62
CA THR A 111 13.04 20.97 9.95
C THR A 111 13.47 19.86 10.91
N GLY A 112 13.58 18.63 10.45
CA GLY A 112 13.96 17.46 11.26
C GLY A 112 12.91 17.00 12.27
N LYS A 113 11.68 17.48 12.16
CA LYS A 113 10.57 17.14 13.08
C LYS A 113 9.91 15.80 12.76
N ALA A 114 10.02 15.34 11.51
CA ALA A 114 9.48 14.07 11.07
C ALA A 114 10.49 13.29 10.24
N THR A 115 10.47 11.96 10.34
CA THR A 115 11.35 11.04 9.61
C THR A 115 10.60 10.04 8.75
N SER A 116 9.30 9.89 8.95
CA SER A 116 8.47 9.00 8.17
C SER A 116 7.00 9.44 8.17
N LEU A 117 6.27 9.04 7.12
CA LEU A 117 4.83 9.22 7.00
C LEU A 117 4.21 7.95 6.42
N ARG A 118 3.11 7.52 7.01
CA ARG A 118 2.19 6.56 6.39
C ARG A 118 0.82 7.20 6.30
N LYS A 119 0.30 7.37 5.09
CA LYS A 119 -1.01 8.01 4.88
C LYS A 119 -1.74 7.39 3.69
N GLU A 120 -3.04 7.27 3.83
CA GLU A 120 -3.95 6.96 2.73
C GLU A 120 -4.49 8.27 2.17
N VAL A 121 -4.45 8.42 0.85
CA VAL A 121 -4.89 9.62 0.14
C VAL A 121 -5.82 9.26 -1.00
N ARG A 122 -6.70 10.18 -1.33
CA ARG A 122 -7.59 10.09 -2.49
C ARG A 122 -6.95 10.76 -3.68
N VAL A 123 -6.91 10.04 -4.80
CA VAL A 123 -6.33 10.50 -6.06
C VAL A 123 -7.43 10.63 -7.09
N CYS A 124 -7.65 11.84 -7.61
CA CYS A 124 -8.63 12.11 -8.66
C CYS A 124 -8.19 11.49 -9.98
N ARG A 125 -9.16 10.90 -10.70
CA ARG A 125 -8.96 10.33 -12.04
C ARG A 125 -9.71 11.15 -13.09
N GLU A 126 -9.29 11.05 -14.34
CA GLU A 126 -9.89 11.79 -15.46
C GLU A 126 -11.41 11.61 -15.60
N ASN A 127 -11.94 10.47 -15.14
CA ASN A 127 -13.37 10.18 -15.14
C ASN A 127 -14.17 10.84 -13.99
N GLY A 128 -13.55 11.72 -13.22
CA GLY A 128 -14.15 12.39 -12.07
C GLY A 128 -14.31 11.52 -10.82
N LYS A 129 -13.89 10.25 -10.87
CA LYS A 129 -13.82 9.38 -9.70
C LYS A 129 -12.48 9.53 -9.01
N TYR A 130 -12.39 9.09 -7.77
CA TYR A 130 -11.11 8.97 -7.08
C TYR A 130 -10.76 7.50 -6.78
N THR A 131 -9.48 7.24 -6.69
CA THR A 131 -8.91 6.00 -6.18
C THR A 131 -8.20 6.27 -4.87
N TRP A 132 -8.04 5.23 -4.06
CA TRP A 132 -7.30 5.32 -2.80
C TRP A 132 -5.88 4.81 -2.98
N THR A 133 -4.92 5.62 -2.58
CA THR A 133 -3.49 5.27 -2.62
C THR A 133 -2.92 5.34 -1.21
N SER A 134 -2.27 4.26 -0.78
CA SER A 134 -1.44 4.27 0.43
C SER A 134 -0.07 4.79 0.08
N ILE A 135 0.39 5.80 0.82
CA ILE A 135 1.71 6.41 0.67
C ILE A 135 2.51 6.14 1.94
N ASN A 136 3.68 5.53 1.78
CA ASN A 136 4.64 5.30 2.85
C ASN A 136 5.95 5.96 2.47
N VAL A 137 6.39 6.91 3.25
CA VAL A 137 7.61 7.67 3.02
C VAL A 137 8.50 7.56 4.23
N MET A 138 9.80 7.44 4.01
CA MET A 138 10.81 7.47 5.07
C MET A 138 12.03 8.27 4.63
N VAL A 139 12.63 8.99 5.56
CA VAL A 139 13.92 9.65 5.37
C VAL A 139 15.01 8.61 5.46
N ARG A 140 15.85 8.54 4.43
CA ARG A 140 17.02 7.64 4.36
C ARG A 140 18.32 8.32 4.80
N ASP A 141 18.51 9.56 4.36
CA ASP A 141 19.70 10.35 4.68
C ASP A 141 19.27 11.79 5.03
N TYR A 142 19.74 12.29 6.17
CA TYR A 142 19.39 13.62 6.66
C TYR A 142 20.67 14.42 6.95
N ARG A 143 21.12 15.19 5.96
CA ARG A 143 22.25 16.11 6.03
C ARG A 143 21.88 17.44 5.36
N PRO A 144 21.00 18.22 5.97
CA PRO A 144 20.48 19.45 5.35
C PRO A 144 21.58 20.49 5.08
N GLN A 145 22.66 20.51 5.86
CA GLN A 145 23.83 21.37 5.64
C GLN A 145 24.56 21.06 4.32
N ASP A 146 24.48 19.81 3.85
CA ASP A 146 25.08 19.37 2.58
C ASP A 146 24.07 19.43 1.42
N GLY A 147 22.87 19.95 1.65
CA GLY A 147 21.77 19.93 0.67
C GLY A 147 21.16 18.55 0.46
N ILE A 148 21.30 17.62 1.42
CA ILE A 148 20.87 16.24 1.31
C ILE A 148 19.79 15.95 2.34
N ILE A 149 18.55 15.70 1.85
CA ILE A 149 17.48 15.06 2.61
C ILE A 149 16.85 14.04 1.66
N GLU A 150 17.36 12.82 1.69
CA GLU A 150 16.89 11.75 0.81
C GLU A 150 15.74 10.97 1.42
N MET A 151 14.72 10.74 0.60
CA MET A 151 13.50 10.05 0.98
C MET A 151 13.26 8.86 0.06
N LEU A 152 12.81 7.77 0.68
CA LEU A 152 12.25 6.62 -0.02
C LEU A 152 10.73 6.69 0.12
N CYS A 153 10.02 6.54 -0.98
CA CYS A 153 8.57 6.50 -1.03
C CYS A 153 8.10 5.20 -1.67
N ILE A 154 7.18 4.54 -1.00
CA ILE A 154 6.43 3.41 -1.56
C ILE A 154 4.97 3.80 -1.57
N ASN A 155 4.31 3.62 -2.71
CA ASN A 155 2.87 3.82 -2.83
C ASN A 155 2.20 2.62 -3.51
N TYR A 156 0.95 2.38 -3.22
CA TYR A 156 0.14 1.33 -3.84
C TYR A 156 -1.35 1.63 -3.78
N ASP A 157 -2.07 1.13 -4.79
CA ASP A 157 -3.52 1.29 -4.90
C ASP A 157 -4.23 0.39 -3.87
N ILE A 158 -4.98 0.99 -2.97
CA ILE A 158 -5.80 0.30 -1.96
C ILE A 158 -7.30 0.41 -2.26
N THR A 159 -7.68 0.87 -3.45
CA THR A 159 -9.09 1.00 -3.84
C THR A 159 -9.86 -0.32 -3.72
N PRO A 160 -9.33 -1.47 -4.21
CA PRO A 160 -10.01 -2.76 -4.05
C PRO A 160 -10.21 -3.17 -2.59
N LEU A 161 -9.24 -2.81 -1.72
CA LEU A 161 -9.34 -3.05 -0.28
C LEU A 161 -10.47 -2.21 0.33
N LYS A 162 -10.51 -0.91 0.02
CA LYS A 162 -11.56 0.02 0.50
C LYS A 162 -12.95 -0.38 0.02
N GLU A 163 -13.08 -0.81 -1.23
CA GLU A 163 -14.35 -1.31 -1.76
C GLU A 163 -14.82 -2.58 -1.05
N THR A 164 -13.89 -3.49 -0.73
CA THR A 164 -14.20 -4.71 0.00
C THR A 164 -14.60 -4.40 1.45
N GLU A 165 -13.87 -3.52 2.12
CA GLU A 165 -14.20 -3.02 3.47
C GLU A 165 -15.61 -2.43 3.50
N GLN A 166 -15.94 -1.57 2.54
CA GLN A 166 -17.27 -0.96 2.45
C GLN A 166 -18.39 -1.99 2.24
N LYS A 167 -18.16 -2.98 1.36
CA LYS A 167 -19.13 -4.08 1.16
C LYS A 167 -19.35 -4.89 2.43
N LEU A 168 -18.29 -5.16 3.18
CA LEU A 168 -18.38 -5.88 4.46
C LEU A 168 -19.16 -5.08 5.50
N ILE A 169 -18.93 -3.77 5.60
CA ILE A 169 -19.69 -2.88 6.51
C ILE A 169 -21.18 -2.94 6.18
N ILE A 170 -21.54 -2.75 4.89
CA ILE A 170 -22.94 -2.80 4.45
C ILE A 170 -23.57 -4.17 4.74
N ALA A 171 -22.87 -5.26 4.49
CA ALA A 171 -23.36 -6.61 4.74
C ALA A 171 -23.57 -6.87 6.24
N ARG A 172 -22.64 -6.41 7.09
CA ARG A 172 -22.76 -6.49 8.55
C ARG A 172 -24.00 -5.73 9.03
N ASP A 173 -24.14 -4.46 8.63
CA ASP A 173 -25.22 -3.59 9.11
C ASP A 173 -26.58 -4.17 8.70
N LYS A 174 -26.68 -4.74 7.49
CA LYS A 174 -27.87 -5.45 7.05
C LYS A 174 -28.17 -6.72 7.85
N ALA A 175 -27.15 -7.48 8.22
CA ALA A 175 -27.30 -8.67 9.05
C ALA A 175 -27.78 -8.30 10.47
N GLU A 176 -27.22 -7.25 11.08
CA GLU A 176 -27.60 -6.74 12.38
C GLU A 176 -29.07 -6.24 12.38
N GLU A 177 -29.50 -5.54 11.32
CA GLU A 177 -30.87 -5.09 11.15
C GLU A 177 -31.84 -6.25 11.04
N LEU A 178 -31.52 -7.28 10.22
CA LEU A 178 -32.33 -8.48 10.09
C LEU A 178 -32.45 -9.25 11.42
N ASP A 179 -31.40 -9.36 12.20
CA ASP A 179 -31.43 -10.04 13.50
C ASP A 179 -32.32 -9.28 14.50
N ARG A 180 -32.22 -7.94 14.50
CA ARG A 180 -33.11 -7.08 15.29
C ARG A 180 -34.59 -7.24 14.91
N LEU A 181 -34.90 -7.25 13.62
CA LEU A 181 -36.25 -7.45 13.12
C LEU A 181 -36.78 -8.84 13.48
N LYS A 182 -35.96 -9.88 13.34
CA LYS A 182 -36.30 -11.25 13.74
C LYS A 182 -36.61 -11.35 15.24
N SER A 183 -35.79 -10.72 16.09
CA SER A 183 -35.99 -10.72 17.53
C SER A 183 -37.27 -9.99 17.92
N ALA A 184 -37.55 -8.83 17.33
CA ALA A 184 -38.78 -8.08 17.56
C ALA A 184 -40.02 -8.86 17.07
N PHE A 185 -39.94 -9.52 15.90
CA PHE A 185 -41.01 -10.36 15.38
C PHE A 185 -41.32 -11.53 16.33
N LEU A 186 -40.30 -12.26 16.81
CA LEU A 186 -40.48 -13.39 17.72
C LEU A 186 -41.08 -12.94 19.06
N ALA A 187 -40.66 -11.77 19.59
CA ALA A 187 -41.24 -11.20 20.81
C ALA A 187 -42.72 -10.87 20.63
N ASN A 188 -43.11 -10.21 19.52
CA ASN A 188 -44.48 -9.86 19.25
C ASN A 188 -45.34 -11.12 19.03
N MET A 189 -44.86 -12.09 18.22
CA MET A 189 -45.52 -13.36 17.99
C MET A 189 -45.80 -14.14 19.28
N SER A 190 -44.79 -14.16 20.17
CA SER A 190 -44.93 -14.81 21.49
C SER A 190 -46.05 -14.18 22.32
N HIS A 191 -46.20 -12.86 22.26
CA HIS A 191 -47.28 -12.15 22.94
C HIS A 191 -48.66 -12.44 22.29
N GLU A 192 -48.74 -12.39 20.97
CA GLU A 192 -50.00 -12.63 20.20
C GLU A 192 -50.47 -14.08 20.31
N ILE A 193 -49.56 -15.04 20.49
CA ILE A 193 -49.93 -16.46 20.67
C ILE A 193 -50.31 -16.71 22.16
N ARG A 194 -49.64 -16.10 23.10
CA ARG A 194 -49.90 -16.33 24.54
C ARG A 194 -51.31 -15.89 24.94
N THR A 195 -51.83 -14.78 24.41
CA THR A 195 -53.12 -14.21 24.76
C THR A 195 -54.26 -15.17 24.44
N PRO A 196 -54.46 -15.69 23.21
CA PRO A 196 -55.52 -16.65 22.93
C PRO A 196 -55.31 -18.00 23.61
N LEU A 197 -54.04 -18.44 23.78
CA LEU A 197 -53.73 -19.68 24.47
C LEU A 197 -54.17 -19.63 25.96
N ASN A 198 -53.85 -18.52 26.62
CA ASN A 198 -54.29 -18.31 28.01
C ASN A 198 -55.85 -18.27 28.12
N ALA A 199 -56.54 -17.69 27.15
CA ALA A 199 -57.98 -17.70 27.13
C ALA A 199 -58.55 -19.13 26.96
N ILE A 200 -57.98 -19.93 26.07
CA ILE A 200 -58.39 -21.33 25.85
C ILE A 200 -58.16 -22.16 27.15
N VAL A 201 -56.97 -22.03 27.75
CA VAL A 201 -56.64 -22.73 29.00
C VAL A 201 -57.58 -22.30 30.13
N GLY A 202 -57.85 -21.00 30.25
CA GLY A 202 -58.80 -20.48 31.28
C GLY A 202 -60.19 -20.99 31.12
N PHE A 203 -60.75 -21.00 29.87
CA PHE A 203 -62.08 -21.55 29.64
C PHE A 203 -62.14 -23.08 29.84
N SER A 204 -61.09 -23.81 29.45
CA SER A 204 -61.01 -25.26 29.67
C SER A 204 -60.99 -25.59 31.18
N SER A 205 -60.28 -24.81 31.99
CA SER A 205 -60.28 -24.99 33.44
C SER A 205 -61.63 -24.70 34.08
N LEU A 206 -62.34 -23.66 33.64
CA LEU A 206 -63.68 -23.34 34.13
C LEU A 206 -64.70 -24.44 33.78
N LEU A 207 -64.63 -25.02 32.56
CA LEU A 207 -65.48 -26.13 32.15
C LEU A 207 -65.23 -27.40 32.99
N ALA A 208 -63.94 -27.71 33.27
CA ALA A 208 -63.55 -28.84 34.11
C ALA A 208 -64.04 -28.70 35.57
N GLU A 209 -64.04 -27.46 36.12
CA GLU A 209 -64.59 -27.17 37.46
C GLU A 209 -66.12 -27.25 37.51
N THR A 210 -66.83 -26.90 36.46
CA THR A 210 -68.30 -27.00 36.39
C THR A 210 -68.78 -28.45 36.28
N ASP A 211 -68.06 -29.32 35.58
CA ASP A 211 -68.37 -30.73 35.44
C ASP A 211 -68.19 -31.50 36.76
N SER A 212 -67.22 -31.10 37.59
CA SER A 212 -66.96 -31.70 38.91
C SER A 212 -67.97 -31.24 40.01
N ARG A 213 -68.85 -30.26 39.77
CA ARG A 213 -69.85 -29.77 40.67
C ARG A 213 -71.26 -30.32 40.40
N SER A 214 -71.43 -31.14 39.34
CA SER A 214 -72.69 -31.73 38.92
C SER A 214 -72.89 -33.21 39.30
N GLU A 215 -71.96 -33.77 40.13
CA GLU A 215 -72.10 -35.02 40.88
C GLU A 215 -72.33 -34.71 42.36
#